data_23f342c54e6c8d571545b4b9e633be3f
#
_entry.id   23f342c54e6c8d571545b4b9e633be3f
#
_cell.length_a   1.000
_cell.length_b   1.000
_cell.length_c   1.000
_cell.angle_alpha   90.00
_cell.angle_beta   90.00
_cell.angle_gamma   90.00
#
_symmetry.space_group_name_H-M   'P 1'
#
loop_
_entity.id
_entity.type
_entity.pdbx_description
1 polymer ?
#
loop_
_entity_poly.entity_id
_entity_poly.type
_entity_poly.pdbx_seq_one_letter_code
_entity_poly.pdbx_strand_id
1 'polypeptide(L)'
;IENIWYIFFCLADSTFSSVYVSYGKKGPYMLSGETMMSICKTLETIDFCCYRDAYSDAYNLLRKCRDDLMQYLFVLNVIQNKHGLTDEEAEKFTINSESMMKMIELDVSILVSGERKTDAELAMEKWIYNVLERSENKEDIKKFFDTSKYKSYLVSNNEKVKYIFDNFLVDKWLREDRKLNNYVHANGIRFVMDNYIYQNKKEDKDKELIETLQ
;
A
#
# COMPACT_ATOMS: atom_id res chain seq x y z
N ILE A 1 -13.27 8.61 9.63
CA ILE A 1 -12.94 7.36 8.91
C ILE A 1 -13.77 7.24 7.63
N GLU A 2 -15.10 7.46 7.69
CA GLU A 2 -16.03 7.32 6.55
C GLU A 2 -15.58 8.07 5.28
N ASN A 3 -15.15 9.33 5.41
CA ASN A 3 -14.69 10.11 4.25
C ASN A 3 -13.44 9.50 3.59
N ILE A 4 -12.52 8.98 4.38
CA ILE A 4 -11.30 8.33 3.89
C ILE A 4 -11.67 7.00 3.23
N TRP A 5 -12.52 6.21 3.86
CA TRP A 5 -13.08 4.98 3.30
C TRP A 5 -13.75 5.23 1.94
N TYR A 6 -14.58 6.26 1.84
CA TYR A 6 -15.28 6.61 0.61
C TYR A 6 -14.31 6.98 -0.53
N ILE A 7 -13.22 7.69 -0.23
CA ILE A 7 -12.18 8.00 -1.22
C ILE A 7 -11.54 6.69 -1.75
N PHE A 8 -11.14 5.78 -0.86
CA PHE A 8 -10.56 4.50 -1.28
C PHE A 8 -11.57 3.62 -2.02
N PHE A 9 -12.83 3.64 -1.63
CA PHE A 9 -13.89 2.93 -2.33
C PHE A 9 -14.08 3.46 -3.76
N CYS A 10 -14.15 4.78 -3.95
CA CYS A 10 -14.22 5.37 -5.28
C CYS A 10 -12.97 5.06 -6.13
N LEU A 11 -11.78 5.07 -5.53
CA LEU A 11 -10.56 4.67 -6.21
C LEU A 11 -10.60 3.19 -6.61
N ALA A 12 -11.09 2.31 -5.74
CA ALA A 12 -11.26 0.90 -6.05
C ALA A 12 -12.20 0.68 -7.23
N ASP A 13 -13.36 1.35 -7.23
CA ASP A 13 -14.36 1.21 -8.28
C ASP A 13 -13.85 1.74 -9.63
N SER A 14 -13.26 2.94 -9.63
CA SER A 14 -12.78 3.60 -10.87
C SER A 14 -11.54 2.95 -11.48
N THR A 15 -10.73 2.27 -10.69
CA THR A 15 -9.45 1.67 -11.13
C THR A 15 -9.43 0.15 -11.06
N PHE A 16 -10.58 -0.50 -10.80
CA PHE A 16 -10.64 -1.92 -10.44
C PHE A 16 -9.87 -2.82 -11.42
N SER A 17 -10.10 -2.66 -12.71
CA SER A 17 -9.46 -3.47 -13.76
C SER A 17 -8.30 -2.77 -14.47
N SER A 18 -7.80 -1.65 -13.95
CA SER A 18 -6.77 -0.86 -14.62
C SER A 18 -5.42 -1.58 -14.72
N VAL A 19 -5.08 -2.39 -13.73
CA VAL A 19 -3.86 -3.19 -13.72
C VAL A 19 -4.20 -4.57 -13.18
N TYR A 20 -4.01 -5.59 -13.98
CA TYR A 20 -4.11 -6.96 -13.50
C TYR A 20 -2.76 -7.68 -13.56
N VAL A 21 -2.56 -8.61 -12.64
CA VAL A 21 -1.36 -9.40 -12.51
C VAL A 21 -1.72 -10.86 -12.65
N SER A 22 -1.16 -11.55 -13.64
CA SER A 22 -1.34 -12.98 -13.77
C SER A 22 -0.55 -13.72 -12.69
N TYR A 23 -1.22 -14.57 -11.95
CA TYR A 23 -0.68 -15.25 -10.77
C TYR A 23 -0.67 -16.77 -10.97
N GLY A 24 0.00 -17.22 -12.00
CA GLY A 24 0.11 -18.66 -12.33
C GLY A 24 -1.25 -19.35 -12.36
N LYS A 25 -1.40 -20.47 -11.64
CA LYS A 25 -2.65 -21.24 -11.60
C LYS A 25 -3.76 -20.63 -10.75
N LYS A 26 -3.48 -19.56 -9.98
CA LYS A 26 -4.45 -18.93 -9.06
C LYS A 26 -5.36 -17.89 -9.74
N GLY A 27 -5.14 -17.63 -11.03
CA GLY A 27 -5.93 -16.68 -11.81
C GLY A 27 -5.42 -15.23 -11.75
N PRO A 28 -6.10 -14.30 -12.41
CA PRO A 28 -5.73 -12.89 -12.42
C PRO A 28 -6.03 -12.24 -11.07
N TYR A 29 -5.11 -11.37 -10.64
CA TYR A 29 -5.27 -10.49 -9.49
C TYR A 29 -5.41 -9.05 -9.98
N MET A 30 -6.51 -8.41 -9.64
CA MET A 30 -6.79 -7.01 -10.00
C MET A 30 -6.09 -6.08 -9.00
N LEU A 31 -4.82 -5.74 -9.30
CA LEU A 31 -3.92 -5.07 -8.35
C LEU A 31 -4.56 -3.84 -7.69
N SER A 32 -5.09 -2.92 -8.50
CA SER A 32 -5.68 -1.69 -7.97
C SER A 32 -6.97 -1.95 -7.19
N GLY A 33 -7.95 -2.60 -7.82
CA GLY A 33 -9.26 -2.84 -7.22
C GLY A 33 -9.20 -3.67 -5.96
N GLU A 34 -8.50 -4.80 -5.99
CA GLU A 34 -8.43 -5.70 -4.84
C GLU A 34 -7.62 -5.12 -3.69
N THR A 35 -6.54 -4.38 -3.99
CA THR A 35 -5.76 -3.70 -2.95
C THR A 35 -6.57 -2.60 -2.28
N MET A 36 -7.22 -1.72 -3.06
CA MET A 36 -8.04 -0.64 -2.51
C MET A 36 -9.25 -1.17 -1.73
N MET A 37 -9.91 -2.22 -2.21
CA MET A 37 -10.99 -2.88 -1.46
C MET A 37 -10.49 -3.54 -0.18
N SER A 38 -9.29 -4.11 -0.16
CA SER A 38 -8.66 -4.62 1.06
C SER A 38 -8.42 -3.50 2.07
N ILE A 39 -7.98 -2.33 1.61
CA ILE A 39 -7.82 -1.14 2.46
C ILE A 39 -9.17 -0.67 3.01
N CYS A 40 -10.23 -0.61 2.18
CA CYS A 40 -11.57 -0.27 2.64
C CYS A 40 -12.03 -1.19 3.80
N LYS A 41 -11.86 -2.50 3.65
CA LYS A 41 -12.19 -3.47 4.71
C LYS A 41 -11.35 -3.29 5.97
N THR A 42 -10.10 -2.90 5.82
CA THR A 42 -9.24 -2.62 6.97
C THR A 42 -9.70 -1.35 7.69
N LEU A 43 -10.11 -0.30 6.96
CA LEU A 43 -10.68 0.92 7.53
C LEU A 43 -11.99 0.66 8.28
N GLU A 44 -12.88 -0.19 7.75
CA GLU A 44 -14.09 -0.65 8.45
C GLU A 44 -13.76 -1.35 9.77
N THR A 45 -12.70 -2.18 9.75
CA THR A 45 -12.25 -2.88 10.95
C THR A 45 -11.64 -1.91 11.97
N ILE A 46 -10.91 -0.88 11.52
CA ILE A 46 -10.39 0.19 12.39
C ILE A 46 -11.57 0.91 13.07
N ASP A 47 -12.59 1.27 12.31
CA ASP A 47 -13.79 1.92 12.84
C ASP A 47 -14.48 1.05 13.91
N PHE A 48 -14.62 -0.24 13.64
CA PHE A 48 -15.14 -1.19 14.62
C PHE A 48 -14.26 -1.29 15.88
N CYS A 49 -12.94 -1.28 15.74
CA CYS A 49 -12.02 -1.26 16.88
C CYS A 49 -12.23 0.01 17.73
N CYS A 50 -12.40 1.18 17.10
CA CYS A 50 -12.69 2.43 17.80
C CYS A 50 -14.04 2.39 18.53
N TYR A 51 -15.05 1.79 17.88
CA TYR A 51 -16.35 1.58 18.52
C TYR A 51 -16.26 0.73 19.79
N ARG A 52 -15.33 -0.25 19.80
CA ARG A 52 -15.08 -1.14 20.93
C ARG A 52 -14.01 -0.65 21.90
N ASP A 53 -13.51 0.57 21.73
CA ASP A 53 -12.41 1.16 22.50
C ASP A 53 -11.07 0.39 22.40
N ALA A 54 -10.92 -0.42 21.35
CA ALA A 54 -9.72 -1.25 21.08
C ALA A 54 -8.67 -0.47 20.25
N TYR A 55 -8.16 0.64 20.79
CA TYR A 55 -7.29 1.55 20.03
C TYR A 55 -5.92 0.97 19.71
N SER A 56 -5.37 0.10 20.55
CA SER A 56 -4.12 -0.59 20.23
C SER A 56 -4.25 -1.41 18.95
N ASP A 57 -5.39 -2.11 18.79
CA ASP A 57 -5.66 -2.90 17.59
C ASP A 57 -5.95 -1.99 16.39
N ALA A 58 -6.65 -0.87 16.59
CA ALA A 58 -6.86 0.13 15.55
C ALA A 58 -5.54 0.68 14.99
N TYR A 59 -4.57 0.99 15.84
CA TYR A 59 -3.25 1.46 15.40
C TYR A 59 -2.43 0.37 14.68
N ASN A 60 -2.55 -0.89 15.08
CA ASN A 60 -1.93 -2.01 14.37
C ASN A 60 -2.49 -2.14 12.95
N LEU A 61 -3.80 -2.03 12.80
CA LEU A 61 -4.47 -2.05 11.51
C LEU A 61 -4.14 -0.81 10.66
N LEU A 62 -4.00 0.37 11.28
CA LEU A 62 -3.59 1.58 10.59
C LEU A 62 -2.18 1.45 10.01
N ARG A 63 -1.25 0.83 10.77
CA ARG A 63 0.06 0.50 10.22
C ARG A 63 -0.06 -0.41 9.02
N LYS A 64 -0.90 -1.47 9.09
CA LYS A 64 -1.12 -2.36 7.96
C LYS A 64 -1.62 -1.58 6.73
N CYS A 65 -2.60 -0.70 6.87
CA CYS A 65 -3.09 0.15 5.79
C CYS A 65 -1.95 0.95 5.14
N ARG A 66 -1.12 1.60 5.96
CA ARG A 66 0.03 2.36 5.47
C ARG A 66 0.99 1.48 4.68
N ASP A 67 1.33 0.32 5.21
CA ASP A 67 2.29 -0.60 4.60
C ASP A 67 1.73 -1.16 3.27
N ASP A 68 0.45 -1.53 3.24
CA ASP A 68 -0.24 -1.97 2.02
C ASP A 68 -0.26 -0.87 0.94
N LEU A 69 -0.52 0.39 1.33
CA LEU A 69 -0.49 1.54 0.42
C LEU A 69 0.91 1.80 -0.14
N MET A 70 1.92 1.79 0.70
CA MET A 70 3.31 2.01 0.26
C MET A 70 3.77 0.90 -0.69
N GLN A 71 3.40 -0.34 -0.40
CA GLN A 71 3.68 -1.47 -1.28
C GLN A 71 2.95 -1.35 -2.62
N TYR A 72 1.67 -0.99 -2.60
CA TYR A 72 0.91 -0.75 -3.82
C TYR A 72 1.53 0.34 -4.69
N LEU A 73 1.86 1.49 -4.11
CA LEU A 73 2.52 2.58 -4.82
C LEU A 73 3.88 2.16 -5.39
N PHE A 74 4.66 1.37 -4.64
CA PHE A 74 5.92 0.81 -5.10
C PHE A 74 5.72 -0.07 -6.34
N VAL A 75 4.78 -1.02 -6.29
CA VAL A 75 4.49 -1.92 -7.41
C VAL A 75 4.03 -1.14 -8.64
N LEU A 76 3.10 -0.19 -8.48
CA LEU A 76 2.66 0.68 -9.56
C LEU A 76 3.81 1.46 -10.19
N ASN A 77 4.69 2.03 -9.37
CA ASN A 77 5.82 2.82 -9.87
C ASN A 77 6.84 1.96 -10.63
N VAL A 78 7.11 0.74 -10.16
CA VAL A 78 7.98 -0.21 -10.88
C VAL A 78 7.36 -0.58 -12.24
N ILE A 79 6.07 -0.86 -12.28
CA ILE A 79 5.34 -1.16 -13.53
C ILE A 79 5.41 0.04 -14.48
N GLN A 80 5.11 1.23 -13.99
CA GLN A 80 5.12 2.46 -14.78
C GLN A 80 6.50 2.76 -15.36
N ASN A 81 7.56 2.64 -14.57
CA ASN A 81 8.92 2.91 -15.04
C ASN A 81 9.40 1.92 -16.09
N LYS A 82 8.86 0.70 -16.12
CA LYS A 82 9.22 -0.31 -17.11
C LYS A 82 8.34 -0.28 -18.36
N HIS A 83 7.06 -0.02 -18.18
CA HIS A 83 6.03 -0.13 -19.21
C HIS A 83 5.13 1.09 -19.29
N GLY A 84 5.49 2.18 -18.61
CA GLY A 84 4.68 3.39 -18.59
C GLY A 84 4.56 4.00 -19.97
N LEU A 85 3.35 4.41 -20.30
CA LEU A 85 3.08 5.23 -21.47
C LEU A 85 3.52 6.66 -21.18
N THR A 86 4.04 7.34 -22.19
CA THR A 86 4.16 8.79 -22.17
C THR A 86 2.76 9.42 -22.16
N ASP A 87 2.65 10.67 -21.72
CA ASP A 87 1.37 11.40 -21.74
C ASP A 87 0.76 11.44 -23.15
N GLU A 88 1.59 11.57 -24.20
CA GLU A 88 1.16 11.53 -25.60
C GLU A 88 0.62 10.15 -26.03
N GLU A 89 1.21 9.07 -25.53
CA GLU A 89 0.74 7.72 -25.76
C GLU A 89 -0.55 7.46 -24.99
N ALA A 90 -0.66 7.93 -23.75
CA ALA A 90 -1.87 7.82 -22.94
C ALA A 90 -3.05 8.55 -23.58
N GLU A 91 -2.86 9.75 -24.15
CA GLU A 91 -3.89 10.47 -24.90
C GLU A 91 -4.38 9.70 -26.13
N LYS A 92 -3.49 9.05 -26.87
CA LYS A 92 -3.85 8.20 -28.02
C LYS A 92 -4.66 6.97 -27.61
N PHE A 93 -4.39 6.41 -26.41
CA PHE A 93 -5.11 5.26 -25.89
C PHE A 93 -6.53 5.59 -25.39
N THR A 94 -6.77 6.80 -24.87
CA THR A 94 -8.11 7.23 -24.45
C THR A 94 -9.12 7.33 -25.60
N ILE A 95 -8.66 7.39 -26.85
CA ILE A 95 -9.50 7.56 -28.03
C ILE A 95 -9.89 6.21 -28.69
N ASN A 96 -9.20 5.10 -28.35
CA ASN A 96 -9.39 3.82 -29.03
C ASN A 96 -9.62 2.67 -28.02
N SER A 97 -10.85 2.15 -28.00
CA SER A 97 -11.27 1.06 -27.10
C SER A 97 -10.45 -0.23 -27.26
N GLU A 98 -9.94 -0.50 -28.46
CA GLU A 98 -9.11 -1.69 -28.75
C GLU A 98 -7.71 -1.55 -28.12
N SER A 99 -7.19 -0.34 -28.05
CA SER A 99 -5.93 -0.03 -27.38
C SER A 99 -6.07 -0.05 -25.86
N MET A 100 -7.22 0.34 -25.30
CA MET A 100 -7.51 0.19 -23.87
C MET A 100 -7.52 -1.29 -23.45
N MET A 101 -8.08 -2.18 -24.26
CA MET A 101 -8.04 -3.62 -23.97
C MET A 101 -6.62 -4.18 -23.95
N LYS A 102 -5.72 -3.68 -24.81
CA LYS A 102 -4.30 -4.07 -24.81
C LYS A 102 -3.52 -3.53 -23.61
N MET A 103 -3.90 -2.38 -23.06
CA MET A 103 -3.32 -1.87 -21.80
C MET A 103 -3.68 -2.75 -20.59
N ILE A 104 -4.86 -3.35 -20.62
CA ILE A 104 -5.33 -4.24 -19.54
C ILE A 104 -4.56 -5.57 -19.55
N GLU A 105 -4.03 -5.98 -20.70
CA GLU A 105 -3.18 -7.16 -20.87
C GLU A 105 -1.68 -6.89 -20.59
N LEU A 106 -1.32 -5.99 -19.68
CA LEU A 106 0.03 -5.94 -19.15
C LEU A 106 0.32 -7.22 -18.36
N ASP A 107 0.63 -8.24 -19.14
CA ASP A 107 1.01 -9.54 -18.60
C ASP A 107 2.34 -9.40 -17.85
N VAL A 108 2.31 -9.63 -16.56
CA VAL A 108 3.50 -9.63 -15.71
C VAL A 108 4.52 -10.67 -16.18
N SER A 109 4.10 -11.64 -17.01
CA SER A 109 5.03 -12.55 -17.69
C SER A 109 6.09 -11.81 -18.52
N ILE A 110 5.76 -10.62 -19.04
CA ILE A 110 6.71 -9.74 -19.74
C ILE A 110 7.76 -9.15 -18.78
N LEU A 111 7.40 -8.91 -17.52
CA LEU A 111 8.33 -8.48 -16.47
C LEU A 111 9.36 -9.55 -16.11
N VAL A 112 9.05 -10.80 -16.42
CA VAL A 112 9.83 -11.99 -16.04
C VAL A 112 10.78 -12.43 -17.17
N SER A 113 10.58 -11.99 -18.43
CA SER A 113 11.34 -12.50 -19.57
C SER A 113 12.71 -11.85 -19.75
N GLY A 114 13.76 -12.61 -19.47
CA GLY A 114 15.03 -12.61 -20.20
C GLY A 114 16.07 -11.53 -19.88
N GLU A 115 15.72 -10.34 -19.45
CA GLU A 115 16.68 -9.27 -19.16
C GLU A 115 17.12 -9.23 -17.69
N ARG A 116 18.31 -8.68 -17.44
CA ARG A 116 18.81 -8.49 -16.07
C ARG A 116 17.86 -7.59 -15.28
N LYS A 117 17.14 -8.17 -14.33
CA LYS A 117 16.16 -7.46 -13.49
C LYS A 117 16.87 -6.56 -12.49
N THR A 118 16.31 -5.38 -12.28
CA THR A 118 16.69 -4.51 -11.16
C THR A 118 16.23 -5.11 -9.82
N ASP A 119 16.83 -4.68 -8.71
CA ASP A 119 16.40 -5.13 -7.38
C ASP A 119 14.92 -4.81 -7.08
N ALA A 120 14.42 -3.69 -7.62
CA ALA A 120 13.03 -3.29 -7.49
C ALA A 120 12.09 -4.25 -8.25
N GLU A 121 12.46 -4.63 -9.48
CA GLU A 121 11.70 -5.61 -10.28
C GLU A 121 11.70 -6.99 -9.64
N LEU A 122 12.83 -7.42 -9.09
CA LEU A 122 12.92 -8.67 -8.34
C LEU A 122 12.07 -8.66 -7.07
N ALA A 123 12.02 -7.52 -6.36
CA ALA A 123 11.18 -7.37 -5.17
C ALA A 123 9.70 -7.44 -5.53
N MET A 124 9.28 -6.75 -6.58
CA MET A 124 7.91 -6.78 -7.09
C MET A 124 7.52 -8.20 -7.52
N GLU A 125 8.37 -8.88 -8.30
CA GLU A 125 8.13 -10.24 -8.76
C GLU A 125 7.96 -11.21 -7.57
N LYS A 126 8.84 -11.13 -6.59
CA LYS A 126 8.75 -11.96 -5.39
C LYS A 126 7.47 -11.72 -4.62
N TRP A 127 7.01 -10.49 -4.53
CA TRP A 127 5.74 -10.17 -3.89
C TRP A 127 4.56 -10.76 -4.67
N ILE A 128 4.51 -10.57 -5.99
CA ILE A 128 3.43 -11.06 -6.85
C ILE A 128 3.32 -12.58 -6.81
N TYR A 129 4.43 -13.28 -6.92
CA TYR A 129 4.44 -14.75 -6.96
C TYR A 129 4.45 -15.40 -5.58
N ASN A 130 4.41 -14.62 -4.50
CA ASN A 130 4.44 -15.10 -3.12
C ASN A 130 5.57 -16.13 -2.87
N VAL A 131 6.75 -15.86 -3.43
CA VAL A 131 7.93 -16.76 -3.36
C VAL A 131 8.44 -16.89 -1.92
N LEU A 132 7.96 -16.03 -1.00
CA LEU A 132 8.23 -16.09 0.43
C LEU A 132 7.91 -17.45 1.08
N GLU A 133 6.86 -18.11 0.60
CA GLU A 133 6.47 -19.41 1.14
C GLU A 133 7.40 -20.55 0.72
N ARG A 134 8.21 -20.34 -0.34
CA ARG A 134 9.02 -21.37 -1.00
C ARG A 134 10.52 -21.18 -0.85
N SER A 135 11.01 -20.05 -0.31
CA SER A 135 12.44 -19.80 -0.30
C SER A 135 13.11 -20.29 0.98
N GLU A 136 14.21 -21.01 0.78
CA GLU A 136 15.10 -21.44 1.87
C GLU A 136 15.86 -20.26 2.52
N ASN A 137 15.98 -19.12 1.82
CA ASN A 137 16.66 -17.90 2.29
C ASN A 137 15.67 -16.79 2.69
N LYS A 138 14.98 -16.98 3.83
CA LYS A 138 14.01 -16.01 4.37
C LYS A 138 14.62 -14.62 4.68
N GLU A 139 15.90 -14.54 5.02
CA GLU A 139 16.54 -13.29 5.42
C GLU A 139 16.79 -12.32 4.25
N ASP A 140 17.20 -12.83 3.10
CA ASP A 140 17.45 -11.99 1.92
C ASP A 140 16.14 -11.42 1.35
N ILE A 141 15.06 -12.16 1.48
CA ILE A 141 13.73 -11.75 1.02
C ILE A 141 13.12 -10.68 1.92
N LYS A 142 13.28 -10.76 3.24
CA LYS A 142 12.81 -9.74 4.18
C LYS A 142 13.36 -8.35 3.89
N LYS A 143 14.57 -8.26 3.32
CA LYS A 143 15.17 -6.97 2.93
C LYS A 143 14.39 -6.25 1.84
N PHE A 144 13.55 -6.94 1.06
CA PHE A 144 12.77 -6.35 -0.02
C PHE A 144 11.34 -5.93 0.39
N PHE A 145 10.89 -6.31 1.59
CA PHE A 145 9.51 -6.05 2.08
C PHE A 145 9.49 -5.06 3.25
N ASP A 146 10.42 -4.14 3.27
CA ASP A 146 10.48 -3.09 4.28
C ASP A 146 9.88 -1.79 3.72
N THR A 147 8.89 -1.25 4.42
CA THR A 147 8.22 0.01 4.07
C THR A 147 9.20 1.16 3.90
N SER A 148 10.29 1.17 4.67
CA SER A 148 11.35 2.17 4.53
C SER A 148 12.05 2.12 3.18
N LYS A 149 12.21 0.93 2.62
CA LYS A 149 12.80 0.73 1.28
C LYS A 149 11.83 1.12 0.17
N TYR A 150 10.55 0.79 0.30
CA TYR A 150 9.53 1.25 -0.64
C TYR A 150 9.49 2.77 -0.69
N LYS A 151 9.48 3.42 0.47
CA LYS A 151 9.56 4.87 0.57
C LYS A 151 10.82 5.41 -0.13
N SER A 152 11.98 4.88 0.21
CA SER A 152 13.27 5.34 -0.38
C SER A 152 13.28 5.18 -1.90
N TYR A 153 12.78 4.06 -2.40
CA TYR A 153 12.65 3.83 -3.83
C TYR A 153 11.71 4.84 -4.49
N LEU A 154 10.50 5.03 -3.94
CA LEU A 154 9.50 5.96 -4.47
C LEU A 154 10.02 7.41 -4.51
N VAL A 155 10.64 7.88 -3.43
CA VAL A 155 11.21 9.23 -3.34
C VAL A 155 12.37 9.41 -4.35
N SER A 156 13.13 8.36 -4.64
CA SER A 156 14.26 8.43 -5.59
C SER A 156 13.83 8.31 -7.06
N ASN A 157 12.68 7.70 -7.34
CA ASN A 157 12.28 7.36 -8.71
C ASN A 157 10.96 8.03 -9.17
N ASN A 158 10.34 8.86 -8.33
CA ASN A 158 9.10 9.56 -8.66
C ASN A 158 9.13 10.97 -8.10
N GLU A 159 9.28 11.97 -8.98
CA GLU A 159 9.37 13.37 -8.60
C GLU A 159 8.12 13.90 -7.88
N LYS A 160 6.92 13.43 -8.25
CA LYS A 160 5.67 13.81 -7.57
C LYS A 160 5.63 13.29 -6.15
N VAL A 161 6.01 12.02 -5.95
CA VAL A 161 6.12 11.43 -4.61
C VAL A 161 7.18 12.13 -3.80
N LYS A 162 8.35 12.41 -4.38
CA LYS A 162 9.41 13.18 -3.74
C LYS A 162 8.90 14.54 -3.27
N TYR A 163 8.23 15.29 -4.15
CA TYR A 163 7.67 16.59 -3.81
C TYR A 163 6.70 16.54 -2.63
N ILE A 164 5.80 15.55 -2.62
CA ILE A 164 4.84 15.36 -1.52
C ILE A 164 5.57 15.03 -0.22
N PHE A 165 6.55 14.14 -0.25
CA PHE A 165 7.33 13.80 0.94
C PHE A 165 8.10 15.00 1.48
N ASP A 166 8.84 15.69 0.63
CA ASP A 166 9.73 16.78 1.05
C ASP A 166 8.95 17.97 1.62
N ASN A 167 7.75 18.25 1.11
CA ASN A 167 6.98 19.45 1.49
C ASN A 167 5.89 19.19 2.55
N PHE A 168 5.38 17.96 2.67
CA PHE A 168 4.20 17.71 3.49
C PHE A 168 4.35 16.55 4.49
N LEU A 169 5.26 15.60 4.23
CA LEU A 169 5.25 14.34 4.97
C LEU A 169 6.50 14.06 5.81
N VAL A 170 7.61 14.79 5.65
CA VAL A 170 8.88 14.44 6.32
C VAL A 170 8.71 14.27 7.82
N ASP A 171 8.28 15.32 8.51
CA ASP A 171 8.16 15.30 9.97
C ASP A 171 7.04 14.40 10.44
N LYS A 172 5.91 14.43 9.72
CA LYS A 172 4.74 13.62 10.03
C LYS A 172 5.07 12.13 9.88
N TRP A 173 5.72 11.74 8.78
CA TRP A 173 6.13 10.36 8.55
C TRP A 173 7.00 9.82 9.68
N LEU A 174 8.04 10.56 10.08
CA LEU A 174 8.96 10.13 11.12
C LEU A 174 8.26 9.94 12.48
N ARG A 175 7.33 10.84 12.81
CA ARG A 175 6.54 10.78 14.04
C ARG A 175 5.60 9.59 14.04
N GLU A 176 4.78 9.45 12.98
CA GLU A 176 3.76 8.41 12.88
C GLU A 176 4.39 7.03 12.67
N ASP A 177 5.46 6.91 11.90
CA ASP A 177 6.18 5.63 11.76
C ASP A 177 6.66 5.09 13.11
N ARG A 178 7.27 5.95 13.93
CA ARG A 178 7.70 5.57 15.28
C ARG A 178 6.52 5.19 16.16
N LYS A 179 5.43 5.95 16.10
CA LYS A 179 4.22 5.68 16.87
C LYS A 179 3.63 4.33 16.51
N LEU A 180 3.38 4.07 15.22
CA LEU A 180 2.78 2.83 14.74
C LEU A 180 3.68 1.61 15.01
N ASN A 181 5.00 1.76 14.88
CA ASN A 181 5.94 0.69 15.22
C ASN A 181 5.88 0.31 16.71
N ASN A 182 5.70 1.29 17.59
CA ASN A 182 5.57 1.02 19.03
C ASN A 182 4.31 0.20 19.35
N TYR A 183 3.20 0.46 18.68
CA TYR A 183 1.98 -0.35 18.87
C TYR A 183 2.18 -1.80 18.41
N VAL A 184 2.72 -2.01 17.22
CA VAL A 184 2.94 -3.37 16.68
C VAL A 184 3.88 -4.21 17.53
N HIS A 185 4.93 -3.59 18.06
CA HIS A 185 5.92 -4.30 18.87
C HIS A 185 5.59 -4.28 20.37
N ALA A 186 4.44 -3.72 20.76
CA ALA A 186 4.04 -3.54 22.17
C ALA A 186 5.19 -2.98 23.02
N ASN A 187 5.90 -1.95 22.52
CA ASN A 187 7.10 -1.37 23.11
C ASN A 187 6.82 -0.59 24.41
N GLY A 188 5.99 -1.16 25.26
CA GLY A 188 5.65 -0.66 26.58
C GLY A 188 4.20 -0.94 26.95
N ILE A 189 3.95 -1.06 28.24
CA ILE A 189 2.62 -1.36 28.78
C ILE A 189 1.53 -0.37 28.31
N ARG A 190 1.91 0.88 28.05
CA ARG A 190 1.02 1.93 27.53
C ARG A 190 0.29 1.48 26.26
N PHE A 191 1.01 0.85 25.32
CA PHE A 191 0.45 0.47 24.03
C PHE A 191 -0.54 -0.70 24.13
N VAL A 192 -0.36 -1.55 25.14
CA VAL A 192 -1.32 -2.62 25.48
C VAL A 192 -2.53 -2.05 26.21
N MET A 193 -2.29 -1.10 27.13
CA MET A 193 -3.35 -0.51 27.94
C MET A 193 -4.27 0.44 27.17
N ASP A 194 -3.90 0.86 25.98
CA ASP A 194 -4.78 1.65 25.10
C ASP A 194 -6.04 0.89 24.63
N ASN A 195 -6.13 -0.42 24.89
CA ASN A 195 -7.38 -1.20 24.76
C ASN A 195 -8.25 -1.15 26.04
N TYR A 196 -7.80 -0.44 27.09
CA TYR A 196 -8.53 -0.29 28.36
C TYR A 196 -8.74 1.20 28.64
N ILE A 197 -9.54 1.85 27.79
CA ILE A 197 -9.77 3.30 27.92
C ILE A 197 -11.04 3.55 28.69
N TYR A 198 -10.94 4.44 29.69
CA TYR A 198 -12.12 4.96 30.36
C TYR A 198 -12.91 5.87 29.42
N GLN A 199 -14.23 5.81 29.49
CA GLN A 199 -15.15 6.56 28.60
C GLN A 199 -14.82 8.05 28.47
N ASN A 200 -14.31 8.68 29.53
CA ASN A 200 -13.92 10.10 29.52
C ASN A 200 -12.67 10.43 28.67
N LYS A 201 -11.97 9.44 28.13
CA LYS A 201 -10.81 9.61 27.24
C LYS A 201 -11.07 9.20 25.81
N LYS A 202 -12.24 8.68 25.50
CA LYS A 202 -12.57 8.18 24.17
C LYS A 202 -12.45 9.27 23.10
N GLU A 203 -13.03 10.44 23.33
CA GLU A 203 -12.98 11.56 22.39
C GLU A 203 -11.53 12.00 22.06
N ASP A 204 -10.65 11.98 23.06
CA ASP A 204 -9.24 12.34 22.86
C ASP A 204 -8.52 11.30 22.00
N LYS A 205 -8.83 10.02 22.21
CA LYS A 205 -8.25 8.93 21.40
C LYS A 205 -8.79 8.88 19.99
N ASP A 206 -10.08 9.15 19.79
CA ASP A 206 -10.66 9.28 18.46
C ASP A 206 -9.99 10.42 17.68
N LYS A 207 -9.79 11.58 18.30
CA LYS A 207 -9.06 12.71 17.70
C LYS A 207 -7.62 12.32 17.35
N GLU A 208 -6.89 11.71 18.29
CA GLU A 208 -5.50 11.28 18.08
C GLU A 208 -5.38 10.29 16.91
N LEU A 209 -6.34 9.35 16.78
CA LEU A 209 -6.36 8.40 15.67
C LEU A 209 -6.66 9.08 14.33
N ILE A 210 -7.64 10.00 14.30
CA ILE A 210 -7.98 10.78 13.11
C ILE A 210 -6.79 11.62 12.63
N GLU A 211 -6.07 12.27 13.54
CA GLU A 211 -4.86 13.02 13.21
C GLU A 211 -3.75 12.14 12.62
N THR A 212 -3.68 10.88 13.03
CA THR A 212 -2.73 9.90 12.47
C THR A 212 -3.16 9.43 11.07
N LEU A 213 -4.47 9.38 10.79
CA LEU A 213 -5.03 9.00 9.48
C LEU A 213 -4.88 10.09 8.42
N GLN A 214 -4.89 11.35 8.80
CA GLN A 214 -4.74 12.52 7.91
C GLN A 214 -3.30 12.73 7.45
#